data_7b6b907baf7844703d7399c374637309
#
_entry.id   7b6b907baf7844703d7399c374637309
#
_cell.length_a   1.000
_cell.length_b   1.000
_cell.length_c   1.000
_cell.angle_alpha   90.00
_cell.angle_beta   90.00
_cell.angle_gamma   90.00
#
_symmetry.space_group_name_H-M   'P 1'
#
loop_
_entity.id
_entity.type
_entity.pdbx_description
1 polymer ?
#
loop_
_entity_poly.entity_id
_entity_poly.type
_entity_poly.pdbx_seq_one_letter_code
_entity_poly.pdbx_strand_id
1 'polypeptide(L)'
;MDHPFADLIGLNIDEQKAGESKCSIDICEKILNPHKVVHGAVIYSLADTGMGAALYPGLKENQICATIEIKINYYRPVTAGKINCDTMVI
;
A
#
# COMPACT_ATOMS: atom_id res chain seq x y z
N MET A 1 -1.82 -10.98 11.10
CA MET A 1 -3.07 -11.00 10.30
C MET A 1 -2.76 -11.39 8.87
N ASP A 2 -3.46 -12.36 8.35
CA ASP A 2 -3.31 -12.74 6.95
C ASP A 2 -3.80 -11.62 6.05
N HIS A 3 -3.07 -11.37 4.99
CA HIS A 3 -3.44 -10.36 4.01
C HIS A 3 -3.25 -10.92 2.60
N PRO A 4 -4.23 -11.71 2.12
CA PRO A 4 -4.09 -12.41 0.83
C PRO A 4 -3.74 -11.51 -0.35
N PHE A 5 -4.34 -10.34 -0.44
CA PHE A 5 -4.07 -9.43 -1.54
C PHE A 5 -2.64 -8.87 -1.47
N ALA A 6 -2.18 -8.50 -0.28
CA ALA A 6 -0.80 -8.05 -0.11
C ALA A 6 0.18 -9.15 -0.53
N ASP A 7 -0.09 -10.39 -0.12
CA ASP A 7 0.75 -11.53 -0.53
C ASP A 7 0.77 -11.69 -2.04
N LEU A 8 -0.38 -11.50 -2.69
CA LEU A 8 -0.49 -11.65 -4.14
C LEU A 8 0.39 -10.68 -4.90
N ILE A 9 0.44 -9.42 -4.47
CA ILE A 9 1.21 -8.38 -5.17
C ILE A 9 2.60 -8.14 -4.56
N GLY A 10 2.96 -8.89 -3.52
CA GLY A 10 4.27 -8.75 -2.88
C GLY A 10 4.40 -7.50 -2.01
N LEU A 11 3.29 -7.04 -1.45
CA LEU A 11 3.28 -5.87 -0.58
C LEU A 11 3.68 -6.27 0.83
N ASN A 12 4.62 -5.52 1.42
CA ASN A 12 5.08 -5.73 2.78
C ASN A 12 4.65 -4.58 3.67
N ILE A 13 4.16 -4.90 4.86
CA ILE A 13 3.95 -3.90 5.90
C ILE A 13 5.19 -3.96 6.78
N ASP A 14 6.10 -2.99 6.58
CA ASP A 14 7.42 -3.01 7.20
C ASP A 14 7.39 -2.48 8.64
N GLU A 15 6.62 -1.44 8.88
CA GLU A 15 6.44 -0.86 10.21
C GLU A 15 5.01 -0.40 10.38
N GLN A 16 4.46 -0.58 11.58
CA GLN A 16 3.08 -0.25 11.87
C GLN A 16 2.92 0.16 13.32
N LYS A 17 2.32 1.31 13.54
CA LYS A 17 1.91 1.76 14.87
C LYS A 17 0.69 2.66 14.73
N ALA A 18 0.03 2.99 15.84
CA ALA A 18 -1.16 3.83 15.79
C ALA A 18 -0.84 5.17 15.10
N GLY A 19 -1.50 5.44 13.99
CA GLY A 19 -1.35 6.69 13.25
C GLY A 19 -0.24 6.69 12.20
N GLU A 20 0.58 5.64 12.09
CA GLU A 20 1.68 5.61 11.12
C GLU A 20 1.93 4.21 10.58
N SER A 21 2.36 4.14 9.31
CA SER A 21 2.82 2.89 8.73
C SER A 21 3.89 3.14 7.69
N LYS A 22 4.68 2.10 7.44
CA LYS A 22 5.63 2.05 6.33
C LYS A 22 5.40 0.73 5.60
N CYS A 23 5.10 0.84 4.33
CA CYS A 23 4.85 -0.32 3.46
C CYS A 23 5.76 -0.25 2.26
N SER A 24 5.99 -1.39 1.62
CA SER A 24 6.84 -1.43 0.42
C SER A 24 6.43 -2.55 -0.51
N ILE A 25 6.82 -2.40 -1.78
CA ILE A 25 6.69 -3.45 -2.79
C ILE A 25 7.98 -3.48 -3.59
N ASP A 26 8.57 -4.68 -3.74
CA ASP A 26 9.66 -4.88 -4.68
C ASP A 26 9.07 -5.05 -6.07
N ILE A 27 9.61 -4.31 -7.04
CA ILE A 27 9.10 -4.32 -8.40
C ILE A 27 9.48 -5.64 -9.08
N CYS A 28 8.50 -6.30 -9.67
CA CYS A 28 8.71 -7.52 -10.44
C CYS A 28 7.76 -7.52 -11.65
N GLU A 29 8.01 -8.42 -12.58
CA GLU A 29 7.31 -8.43 -13.87
C GLU A 29 5.79 -8.54 -13.74
N LYS A 30 5.30 -9.32 -12.77
CA LYS A 30 3.85 -9.57 -12.63
C LYS A 30 3.02 -8.35 -12.25
N ILE A 31 3.65 -7.26 -11.79
CA ILE A 31 2.94 -6.04 -11.44
C ILE A 31 3.13 -4.92 -12.45
N LEU A 32 3.76 -5.23 -13.59
CA LEU A 32 3.94 -4.27 -14.66
C LEU A 32 2.73 -4.28 -15.59
N ASN A 33 2.47 -3.12 -16.20
CA ASN A 33 1.47 -3.02 -17.25
C ASN A 33 2.10 -3.38 -18.61
N PRO A 34 1.32 -3.40 -19.73
CA PRO A 34 1.88 -3.74 -21.05
C PRO A 34 3.02 -2.83 -21.51
N HIS A 35 3.16 -1.65 -20.95
CA HIS A 35 4.23 -0.70 -21.29
C HIS A 35 5.49 -0.90 -20.45
N LYS A 36 5.53 -1.96 -19.63
CA LYS A 36 6.68 -2.30 -18.77
C LYS A 36 6.93 -1.31 -17.64
N VAL A 37 5.90 -0.64 -17.20
CA VAL A 37 5.94 0.19 -15.99
C VAL A 37 4.96 -0.36 -14.97
N VAL A 38 5.20 -0.08 -13.70
CA VAL A 38 4.31 -0.55 -12.63
C VAL A 38 2.89 -0.07 -12.89
N HIS A 39 1.94 -1.00 -12.84
CA HIS A 39 0.53 -0.67 -13.03
C HIS A 39 0.09 0.31 -11.93
N GLY A 40 -0.60 1.39 -12.35
CA GLY A 40 -1.06 2.41 -11.39
C GLY A 40 -1.93 1.85 -10.27
N ALA A 41 -2.70 0.78 -10.57
CA ALA A 41 -3.53 0.13 -9.56
C ALA A 41 -2.71 -0.51 -8.44
N VAL A 42 -1.46 -0.92 -8.71
CA VAL A 42 -0.57 -1.46 -7.68
C VAL A 42 -0.14 -0.37 -6.73
N ILE A 43 0.21 0.79 -7.26
CA ILE A 43 0.57 1.96 -6.45
C ILE A 43 -0.62 2.41 -5.60
N TYR A 44 -1.81 2.41 -6.19
CA TYR A 44 -3.06 2.71 -5.49
C TYR A 44 -3.28 1.72 -4.34
N SER A 45 -3.07 0.43 -4.59
CA SER A 45 -3.24 -0.62 -3.57
C SER A 45 -2.25 -0.45 -2.43
N LEU A 46 -1.01 -0.07 -2.75
CA LEU A 46 0.02 0.19 -1.74
C LEU A 46 -0.40 1.36 -0.84
N ALA A 47 -0.91 2.43 -1.44
CA ALA A 47 -1.39 3.59 -0.68
C ALA A 47 -2.57 3.23 0.21
N ASP A 48 -3.56 2.51 -0.33
CA ASP A 48 -4.75 2.10 0.42
C ASP A 48 -4.38 1.19 1.60
N THR A 49 -3.53 0.21 1.35
CA THR A 49 -3.08 -0.71 2.39
C THR A 49 -2.28 0.01 3.47
N GLY A 50 -1.41 0.95 3.06
CA GLY A 50 -0.64 1.76 4.00
C GLY A 50 -1.52 2.59 4.92
N MET A 51 -2.57 3.19 4.37
CA MET A 51 -3.54 3.96 5.16
C MET A 51 -4.28 3.09 6.16
N GLY A 52 -4.73 1.90 5.73
CA GLY A 52 -5.36 0.94 6.63
C GLY A 52 -4.41 0.49 7.73
N ALA A 53 -3.17 0.18 7.37
CA ALA A 53 -2.16 -0.24 8.33
C ALA A 53 -1.89 0.84 9.39
N ALA A 54 -1.97 2.11 9.02
CA ALA A 54 -1.78 3.22 9.97
C ALA A 54 -2.97 3.36 10.93
N LEU A 55 -4.17 2.99 10.48
CA LEU A 55 -5.39 3.13 11.29
C LEU A 55 -5.60 1.97 12.25
N TYR A 56 -5.37 0.73 11.81
CA TYR A 56 -5.74 -0.45 12.56
C TYR A 56 -5.19 -0.52 13.99
N PRO A 57 -3.92 -0.17 14.27
CA PRO A 57 -3.43 -0.24 15.65
C PRO A 57 -4.15 0.67 16.63
N GLY A 58 -4.81 1.72 16.15
CA GLY A 58 -5.58 2.64 16.96
C GLY A 58 -7.06 2.24 17.11
N LEU A 59 -7.51 1.21 16.42
CA LEU A 59 -8.90 0.77 16.49
C LEU A 59 -9.14 -0.13 17.69
N LYS A 60 -10.39 -0.14 18.16
CA LYS A 60 -10.82 -1.06 19.20
C LYS A 60 -11.00 -2.46 18.59
N GLU A 61 -10.98 -3.46 19.46
CA GLU A 61 -11.04 -4.87 19.06
C GLU A 61 -12.21 -5.21 18.14
N ASN A 62 -13.35 -4.56 18.34
CA ASN A 62 -14.56 -4.82 17.55
C ASN A 62 -14.78 -3.83 16.40
N GLN A 63 -13.74 -3.07 16.06
CA GLN A 63 -13.81 -2.07 14.99
C GLN A 63 -13.01 -2.50 13.77
N ILE A 64 -13.49 -2.13 12.60
CA ILE A 64 -12.77 -2.27 11.34
C ILE A 64 -12.80 -0.91 10.64
N CYS A 65 -11.90 -0.71 9.70
CA CYS A 65 -11.95 0.49 8.85
C CYS A 65 -12.24 0.09 7.41
N ALA A 66 -12.80 1.03 6.68
CA ALA A 66 -13.07 0.84 5.26
C ALA A 66 -12.79 2.14 4.53
N THR A 67 -12.22 2.02 3.33
CA THR A 67 -11.89 3.18 2.50
C THR A 67 -13.16 3.79 1.94
N ILE A 68 -13.31 5.11 2.07
CA ILE A 68 -14.40 5.85 1.45
C ILE A 68 -13.93 6.49 0.15
N GLU A 69 -12.76 7.12 0.16
CA GLU A 69 -12.24 7.83 -0.99
C GLU A 69 -10.72 7.91 -0.91
N ILE A 70 -10.08 7.76 -2.07
CA ILE A 70 -8.65 8.01 -2.21
C ILE A 70 -8.45 8.94 -3.40
N LYS A 71 -7.64 9.98 -3.20
CA LYS A 71 -7.19 10.84 -4.29
C LYS A 71 -5.71 10.60 -4.47
N ILE A 72 -5.29 10.32 -5.71
CA ILE A 72 -3.90 9.99 -6.00
C ILE A 72 -3.44 10.71 -7.26
N ASN A 73 -2.20 11.19 -7.24
CA ASN A 73 -1.56 11.78 -8.41
C ASN A 73 -0.29 11.00 -8.71
N TYR A 74 -0.14 10.60 -9.96
CA TYR A 74 1.03 9.85 -10.43
C TYR A 74 1.98 10.83 -11.13
N TYR A 75 3.16 11.05 -10.54
CA TYR A 75 4.09 12.05 -11.04
C TYR A 75 5.14 11.50 -12.00
N ARG A 76 5.44 10.20 -11.92
CA ARG A 76 6.41 9.59 -12.80
C ARG A 76 6.19 8.08 -12.88
N PRO A 77 6.58 7.45 -14.02
CA PRO A 77 6.52 6.00 -14.12
C PRO A 77 7.60 5.33 -13.27
N VAL A 78 7.32 4.14 -12.78
CA VAL A 78 8.26 3.32 -12.01
C VAL A 78 8.49 2.02 -12.77
N THR A 79 9.75 1.68 -12.98
CA THR A 79 10.11 0.51 -13.81
C THR A 79 10.85 -0.58 -13.08
N ALA A 80 11.53 -0.26 -11.98
CA ALA A 80 12.34 -1.23 -11.25
C ALA A 80 12.62 -0.72 -9.83
N GLY A 81 13.17 -1.60 -9.01
CA GLY A 81 13.57 -1.27 -7.66
C GLY A 81 12.48 -1.55 -6.64
N LYS A 82 12.31 -0.65 -5.71
CA LYS A 82 11.35 -0.77 -4.62
C LYS A 82 10.52 0.50 -4.52
N ILE A 83 9.22 0.35 -4.31
CA ILE A 83 8.35 1.48 -3.98
C ILE A 83 8.09 1.45 -2.49
N ASN A 84 8.31 2.58 -1.83
CA ASN A 84 8.02 2.76 -0.41
C ASN A 84 6.81 3.66 -0.23
N CYS A 85 6.00 3.35 0.76
CA CYS A 85 4.82 4.14 1.11
C CYS A 85 4.85 4.44 2.59
N ASP A 86 5.02 5.70 2.93
CA ASP A 86 4.98 6.16 4.32
C ASP A 86 3.63 6.85 4.54
N THR A 87 2.92 6.43 5.57
CA THR A 87 1.59 6.96 5.87
C THR A 87 1.57 7.55 7.27
N MET A 88 0.92 8.69 7.40
CA MET A 88 0.69 9.33 8.67
C MET A 88 -0.75 9.83 8.73
N VAL A 89 -1.45 9.51 9.82
CA VAL A 89 -2.81 10.01 10.06
C VAL A 89 -2.70 11.44 10.55
N ILE A 90 -3.48 12.32 9.96
CA ILE A 90 -3.50 13.73 10.32
C ILE A 90 -4.76 14.09 11.10
#